data_e4e2b817c2121ac5d1742cf393f6ea19
#
_entry.id   e4e2b817c2121ac5d1742cf393f6ea19
#
_cell.length_a   1.000
_cell.length_b   1.000
_cell.length_c   1.000
_cell.angle_alpha   90.00
_cell.angle_beta   90.00
_cell.angle_gamma   90.00
#
_symmetry.space_group_name_H-M   'P 1'
#
loop_
_entity.id
_entity.type
_entity.pdbx_description
1 polymer ?
#
loop_
_entity_poly.entity_id
_entity_poly.type
_entity_poly.pdbx_seq_one_letter_code
_entity_poly.pdbx_strand_id
1 'polypeptide(L)'
;MKNMKKIEVIVETVYLNRLLDLLKQKGITGYTIIPDIQGCGGHGLKMADEITDVFSNNYIFTVCDEEKFLFMIEDIRTFIKKYGGKCIITDVMLLQ
;
A
#
# COMPACT_ATOMS: atom_id res chain seq x y z
N MET A 1 -4.35 13.44 -21.65
CA MET A 1 -4.19 12.89 -20.29
C MET A 1 -4.98 11.60 -20.16
N LYS A 2 -4.53 10.71 -19.33
CA LYS A 2 -5.15 9.40 -19.17
C LYS A 2 -5.70 9.24 -17.74
N ASN A 3 -6.94 8.79 -17.64
CA ASN A 3 -7.56 8.51 -16.34
C ASN A 3 -7.01 7.20 -15.78
N MET A 4 -6.55 7.25 -14.56
CA MET A 4 -5.90 6.12 -13.89
C MET A 4 -6.37 6.04 -12.44
N LYS A 5 -6.02 4.93 -11.79
CA LYS A 5 -6.20 4.75 -10.35
C LYS A 5 -4.85 4.86 -9.66
N LYS A 6 -4.78 5.69 -8.63
CA LYS A 6 -3.62 5.72 -7.74
C LYS A 6 -3.93 4.89 -6.53
N ILE A 7 -3.07 3.93 -6.24
CA ILE A 7 -3.24 3.02 -5.10
C ILE A 7 -2.11 3.29 -4.13
N GLU A 8 -2.47 3.70 -2.93
CA GLU A 8 -1.52 4.03 -1.87
C GLU A 8 -1.70 3.03 -0.74
N VAL A 9 -0.63 2.41 -0.31
CA VAL A 9 -0.67 1.43 0.78
C VAL A 9 0.33 1.82 1.84
N ILE A 10 -0.13 1.84 3.09
CA ILE A 10 0.74 1.97 4.25
C ILE A 10 0.79 0.61 4.91
N VAL A 11 1.99 0.07 5.06
CA VAL A 11 2.18 -1.29 5.54
C VAL A 11 3.40 -1.36 6.46
N GLU A 12 3.31 -2.21 7.47
CA GLU A 12 4.47 -2.45 8.33
C GLU A 12 5.60 -3.10 7.54
N THR A 13 6.81 -2.71 7.88
CA THR A 13 8.02 -3.14 7.15
C THR A 13 8.13 -4.66 7.06
N VAL A 14 7.72 -5.36 8.11
CA VAL A 14 7.82 -6.82 8.15
C VAL A 14 6.97 -7.49 7.05
N TYR A 15 5.93 -6.80 6.55
CA TYR A 15 5.05 -7.35 5.52
C TYR A 15 5.30 -6.76 4.13
N LEU A 16 6.26 -5.86 4.01
CA LEU A 16 6.51 -5.17 2.73
C LEU A 16 6.76 -6.13 1.58
N ASN A 17 7.65 -7.09 1.77
CA ASN A 17 7.99 -8.01 0.69
C ASN A 17 6.79 -8.85 0.24
N ARG A 18 5.89 -9.21 1.15
CA ARG A 18 4.67 -9.92 0.80
C ARG A 18 3.77 -9.07 -0.09
N LEU A 19 3.67 -7.77 0.23
CA LEU A 19 2.90 -6.84 -0.60
C LEU A 19 3.52 -6.69 -1.98
N LEU A 20 4.82 -6.55 -2.06
CA LEU A 20 5.51 -6.40 -3.35
C LEU A 20 5.34 -7.65 -4.22
N ASP A 21 5.39 -8.83 -3.61
CA ASP A 21 5.13 -10.08 -4.34
C ASP A 21 3.71 -10.12 -4.89
N LEU A 22 2.74 -9.68 -4.09
CA LEU A 22 1.35 -9.60 -4.55
C LEU A 22 1.21 -8.67 -5.75
N LEU A 23 1.79 -7.47 -5.66
CA LEU A 23 1.74 -6.51 -6.77
C LEU A 23 2.36 -7.10 -8.03
N LYS A 24 3.50 -7.77 -7.88
CA LYS A 24 4.18 -8.42 -9.01
C LYS A 24 3.30 -9.49 -9.65
N GLN A 25 2.67 -10.33 -8.85
CA GLN A 25 1.77 -11.37 -9.33
C GLN A 25 0.58 -10.79 -10.10
N LYS A 26 0.15 -9.60 -9.74
CA LYS A 26 -0.96 -8.92 -10.40
C LYS A 26 -0.52 -8.05 -11.57
N GLY A 27 0.74 -8.12 -11.95
CA GLY A 27 1.24 -7.43 -13.14
C GLY A 27 1.64 -5.99 -12.91
N ILE A 28 1.78 -5.57 -11.66
CA ILE A 28 2.31 -4.24 -11.35
C ILE A 28 3.82 -4.31 -11.41
N THR A 29 4.40 -3.52 -12.31
CA THR A 29 5.86 -3.50 -12.51
C THR A 29 6.50 -2.22 -12.00
N GLY A 30 5.71 -1.16 -11.80
CA GLY A 30 6.24 0.11 -11.33
C GLY A 30 5.54 0.56 -10.05
N TYR A 31 6.32 0.95 -9.07
CA TYR A 31 5.82 1.49 -7.82
C TYR A 31 6.91 2.33 -7.17
N THR A 32 6.49 3.17 -6.22
CA THR A 32 7.42 3.99 -5.45
C THR A 32 7.24 3.66 -3.98
N ILE A 33 8.34 3.54 -3.26
CA ILE A 33 8.34 3.26 -1.83
C ILE A 33 8.96 4.44 -1.10
N ILE A 34 8.28 4.91 -0.05
CA ILE A 34 8.85 5.85 0.91
C ILE A 34 8.95 5.08 2.23
N PRO A 35 10.16 4.74 2.66
CA PRO A 35 10.34 3.96 3.87
C PRO A 35 10.27 4.80 5.14
N ASP A 36 10.12 4.13 6.26
CA ASP A 36 10.26 4.70 7.61
C ASP A 36 9.34 5.89 7.85
N ILE A 37 8.09 5.77 7.44
CA ILE A 37 7.09 6.81 7.69
C ILE A 37 6.53 6.68 9.09
N GLN A 38 6.07 7.79 9.64
CA GLN A 38 5.42 7.85 10.93
C GLN A 38 4.00 8.37 10.78
N GLY A 39 3.12 7.95 11.68
CA GLY A 39 1.76 8.41 11.68
C GLY A 39 1.06 8.06 12.98
N CYS A 40 -0.12 8.59 13.14
CA CYS A 40 -0.98 8.28 14.28
C CYS A 40 -2.37 7.94 13.75
N GLY A 41 -2.88 6.82 14.19
CA GLY A 41 -4.20 6.35 13.78
C GLY A 41 -4.89 5.61 14.89
N GLY A 42 -5.92 4.86 14.56
CA GLY A 42 -6.67 4.09 15.54
C GLY A 42 -5.83 3.11 16.33
N HIS A 43 -4.73 2.65 15.76
CA HIS A 43 -3.83 1.70 16.42
C HIS A 43 -2.55 2.35 16.92
N GLY A 44 -2.39 3.65 16.72
CA GLY A 44 -1.16 4.35 17.06
C GLY A 44 -0.80 4.29 18.53
N LEU A 45 -1.79 4.45 19.39
CA LEU A 45 -1.56 4.39 20.83
C LEU A 45 -1.09 3.01 21.29
N LYS A 46 -1.62 2.00 20.67
CA LYS A 46 -1.24 0.64 20.95
C LYS A 46 0.22 0.41 20.61
N MET A 47 0.66 0.99 19.51
CA MET A 47 2.04 0.87 19.06
C MET A 47 2.97 1.75 19.85
N ALA A 48 2.49 2.83 20.41
CA ALA A 48 3.31 3.72 21.21
C ALA A 48 3.86 3.04 22.46
N ASP A 49 3.19 2.02 22.95
CA ASP A 49 3.66 1.24 24.09
C ASP A 49 4.73 0.22 23.67
N GLU A 50 4.85 0.01 22.38
CA GLU A 50 5.81 -0.93 21.85
C GLU A 50 7.06 -0.17 21.43
N ILE A 51 8.07 -0.31 22.16
CA ILE A 51 9.30 0.43 21.94
C ILE A 51 10.14 -0.32 20.95
N THR A 52 9.80 -0.24 19.69
CA THR A 52 10.59 -1.02 18.77
C THR A 52 10.44 -0.55 17.34
N ASP A 53 11.45 -0.86 16.57
CA ASP A 53 11.46 -0.62 15.14
C ASP A 53 10.63 -1.64 14.36
N VAL A 54 10.12 -2.67 15.05
CA VAL A 54 9.29 -3.67 14.36
C VAL A 54 8.00 -3.08 13.84
N PHE A 55 7.63 -1.90 14.35
CA PHE A 55 6.42 -1.23 13.90
C PHE A 55 6.70 -0.10 12.93
N SER A 56 7.89 -0.04 12.35
CA SER A 56 8.13 0.93 11.30
C SER A 56 7.27 0.60 10.10
N ASN A 57 6.83 1.64 9.41
CA ASN A 57 5.92 1.52 8.28
C ASN A 57 6.54 2.06 7.02
N ASN A 58 6.03 1.58 5.91
CA ASN A 58 6.39 2.06 4.59
C ASN A 58 5.15 2.54 3.87
N TYR A 59 5.34 3.54 3.02
CA TYR A 59 4.31 4.03 2.12
C TYR A 59 4.69 3.58 0.71
N ILE A 60 3.76 2.91 0.03
CA ILE A 60 3.98 2.45 -1.34
C ILE A 60 2.86 3.01 -2.19
N PHE A 61 3.18 3.53 -3.37
CA PHE A 61 2.12 3.83 -4.31
C PHE A 61 2.45 3.36 -5.71
N THR A 62 1.40 3.09 -6.45
CA THR A 62 1.46 2.78 -7.87
C THR A 62 0.27 3.43 -8.56
N VAL A 63 0.41 3.67 -9.86
CA VAL A 63 -0.65 4.21 -10.69
C VAL A 63 -0.89 3.20 -11.81
N CYS A 64 -2.14 2.79 -11.97
CA CYS A 64 -2.48 1.77 -12.97
C CYS A 64 -3.84 2.08 -13.60
N ASP A 65 -4.15 1.41 -14.69
CA ASP A 65 -5.45 1.54 -15.31
C ASP A 65 -6.53 0.82 -14.50
N GLU A 66 -7.78 1.08 -14.84
CA GLU A 66 -8.91 0.53 -14.09
C GLU A 66 -8.97 -1.00 -14.20
N GLU A 67 -8.63 -1.54 -15.35
CA GLU A 67 -8.67 -2.99 -15.54
C GLU A 67 -7.70 -3.68 -14.57
N LYS A 68 -6.50 -3.19 -14.46
CA LYS A 68 -5.51 -3.74 -13.55
C LYS A 68 -5.91 -3.52 -12.09
N PHE A 69 -6.47 -2.36 -11.79
CA PHE A 69 -7.00 -2.08 -10.46
C PHE A 69 -8.05 -3.12 -10.07
N LEU A 70 -9.02 -3.38 -10.94
CA LEU A 70 -10.07 -4.34 -10.63
C LEU A 70 -9.54 -5.76 -10.47
N PHE A 71 -8.47 -6.08 -11.19
CA PHE A 71 -7.85 -7.39 -11.11
C PHE A 71 -7.18 -7.65 -9.75
N MET A 72 -6.72 -6.61 -9.08
CA MET A 72 -5.91 -6.80 -7.86
C MET A 72 -6.56 -6.29 -6.57
N ILE A 73 -7.63 -5.48 -6.64
CA ILE A 73 -8.09 -4.78 -5.44
C ILE A 73 -8.60 -5.72 -4.35
N GLU A 74 -9.25 -6.82 -4.71
CA GLU A 74 -9.75 -7.76 -3.71
C GLU A 74 -8.60 -8.52 -3.02
N ASP A 75 -7.51 -8.76 -3.72
CA ASP A 75 -6.33 -9.36 -3.11
C ASP A 75 -5.65 -8.41 -2.15
N ILE A 76 -5.64 -7.12 -2.47
CA ILE A 76 -5.13 -6.11 -1.54
C ILE A 76 -6.03 -6.02 -0.32
N ARG A 77 -7.34 -6.06 -0.51
CA ARG A 77 -8.29 -6.05 0.60
C ARG A 77 -8.02 -7.22 1.56
N THR A 78 -7.84 -8.40 1.00
CA THR A 78 -7.53 -9.61 1.78
C THR A 78 -6.21 -9.46 2.51
N PHE A 79 -5.21 -8.90 1.85
CA PHE A 79 -3.91 -8.62 2.44
C PHE A 79 -4.05 -7.71 3.67
N ILE A 80 -4.77 -6.58 3.51
CA ILE A 80 -4.97 -5.62 4.59
C ILE A 80 -5.69 -6.27 5.77
N LYS A 81 -6.69 -7.09 5.50
CA LYS A 81 -7.41 -7.79 6.56
C LYS A 81 -6.51 -8.73 7.34
N LYS A 82 -5.56 -9.37 6.67
CA LYS A 82 -4.68 -10.36 7.29
C LYS A 82 -3.50 -9.73 8.02
N TYR A 83 -2.87 -8.73 7.41
CA TYR A 83 -1.61 -8.19 7.90
C TYR A 83 -1.73 -6.78 8.46
N GLY A 84 -2.88 -6.16 8.32
CA GLY A 84 -3.06 -4.78 8.73
C GLY A 84 -2.58 -3.80 7.67
N GLY A 85 -2.60 -2.53 8.02
CA GLY A 85 -2.23 -1.46 7.12
C GLY A 85 -3.44 -0.71 6.61
N LYS A 86 -3.20 0.12 5.61
CA LYS A 86 -4.22 0.97 5.05
C LYS A 86 -4.01 1.10 3.55
N CYS A 87 -5.10 1.06 2.80
CA CYS A 87 -5.06 1.28 1.36
C CYS A 87 -6.01 2.41 0.99
N ILE A 88 -5.50 3.36 0.23
CA ILE A 88 -6.25 4.53 -0.23
C ILE A 88 -6.26 4.51 -1.75
N ILE A 89 -7.43 4.70 -2.34
CA ILE A 89 -7.59 4.71 -3.79
C ILE A 89 -8.05 6.09 -4.21
N THR A 90 -7.40 6.64 -5.22
CA THR A 90 -7.74 7.95 -5.76
C THR A 90 -7.81 7.88 -7.27
N ASP A 91 -8.81 8.51 -7.85
CA ASP A 91 -8.85 8.72 -9.29
C ASP A 91 -7.88 9.84 -9.63
N VAL A 92 -7.00 9.57 -10.59
CA VAL A 92 -5.99 10.54 -11.01
C VAL A 92 -5.92 10.60 -12.52
N MET A 93 -5.31 11.66 -13.02
CA MET A 93 -5.00 11.77 -14.45
C MET A 93 -3.48 11.75 -14.61
N LEU A 94 -3.02 10.88 -15.50
CA LEU A 94 -1.61 10.81 -15.82
C LEU A 94 -1.34 11.72 -17.01
N LEU A 95 -0.37 12.61 -16.85
CA LEU A 95 0.06 13.48 -17.93
C LEU A 95 0.93 12.69 -18.90
N GLN A 96 0.54 12.70 -20.13
CA GLN A 96 1.27 12.02 -21.21
C GLN A 96 1.70 12.98 -22.29
#